data_65bed5f6472a5b4a5faa5335a2090767
#
_entry.id   65bed5f6472a5b4a5faa5335a2090767
#
_cell.length_a   1.000
_cell.length_b   1.000
_cell.length_c   1.000
_cell.angle_alpha   90.00
_cell.angle_beta   90.00
_cell.angle_gamma   90.00
#
_symmetry.space_group_name_H-M   'P 1'
#
loop_
_entity.id
_entity.type
_entity.pdbx_description
1 polymer ?
#
loop_
_entity_poly.entity_id
_entity_poly.type
_entity_poly.pdbx_seq_one_letter_code
_entity_poly.pdbx_strand_id
1 'polypeptide(L)'
;VLALMVPALLMASAANAAEIYNKNGNKLDLYGKVDGLHYFSDDASEDGDQTYVRFGLKGETQITSERTGYGQWEYNIQANTSEKEGANSWTRLGFAGLKFADCGSLDYGRNYGVVYDIESWTDMLPEFGGDTYTQTDVYMTGRTNGVATYRNSDFFGLVDGLHFALQYQGNNENAGSGEGTNNGGKRKLARENGDGFGISSYYDLDMGISFGAAYSSSDRTHNQLAAARSSQRYANGDKADAWTVGAKYDANNIYLAAMYAETRNMTFYGNDSFGGIANKTQNFEVVAQYQFDDFNLPLRPSVAYLQSKGKDLYAYSRYGDKDLVKYVDVGMTYYFNKNMSTYVDYKINLLDEDDRFYKNSGIATDDIVALGLVYQF
;
A
#
# COMPACT_ATOMS: atom_id res chain seq x y z
N VAL A 1 12.85 -12.78 22.66
CA VAL A 1 12.26 -11.44 22.53
C VAL A 1 11.65 -11.42 21.15
N LEU A 2 10.33 -11.63 21.05
CA LEU A 2 9.60 -11.63 19.80
C LEU A 2 9.50 -10.18 19.28
N ALA A 3 10.31 -9.84 18.29
CA ALA A 3 10.03 -8.71 17.43
C ALA A 3 9.16 -9.23 16.28
N LEU A 4 7.84 -9.17 16.42
CA LEU A 4 6.92 -9.29 15.30
C LEU A 4 7.16 -8.07 14.39
N MET A 5 7.91 -8.25 13.31
CA MET A 5 8.09 -7.25 12.27
C MET A 5 6.80 -7.14 11.45
N VAL A 6 5.87 -6.36 11.95
CA VAL A 6 4.77 -5.80 11.16
C VAL A 6 5.37 -4.73 10.24
N PRO A 7 4.91 -4.55 9.00
CA PRO A 7 5.42 -3.49 8.11
C PRO A 7 5.56 -2.15 8.84
N ALA A 8 6.65 -1.45 8.63
CA ALA A 8 7.05 -0.28 9.43
C ALA A 8 5.99 0.84 9.50
N LEU A 9 5.13 0.98 8.51
CA LEU A 9 3.96 1.88 8.54
C LEU A 9 2.89 1.47 9.56
N LEU A 10 2.76 0.17 9.85
CA LEU A 10 1.93 -0.34 10.94
C LEU A 10 2.63 -0.23 12.30
N MET A 11 3.98 -0.24 12.30
CA MET A 11 4.76 -0.11 13.53
C MET A 11 4.75 1.30 14.11
N ALA A 12 4.78 2.35 13.29
CA ALA A 12 4.66 3.73 13.77
C ALA A 12 3.29 3.98 14.42
N SER A 13 2.22 3.37 13.90
CA SER A 13 0.89 3.46 14.51
C SER A 13 0.68 2.50 15.69
N ALA A 14 1.34 1.34 15.69
CA ALA A 14 1.19 0.34 16.76
C ALA A 14 2.05 0.66 18.00
N ALA A 15 3.19 1.33 17.82
CA ALA A 15 4.06 1.73 18.93
C ALA A 15 3.45 2.81 19.84
N ASN A 16 2.43 3.52 19.34
CA ASN A 16 1.76 4.60 20.06
C ASN A 16 0.28 4.28 20.41
N ALA A 17 -0.18 3.04 20.12
CA ALA A 17 -1.56 2.66 20.42
C ALA A 17 -1.87 2.83 21.91
N ALA A 18 -2.98 3.50 22.21
CA ALA A 18 -3.48 3.63 23.55
C ALA A 18 -4.31 2.40 23.93
N GLU A 19 -3.89 1.68 24.97
CA GLU A 19 -4.69 0.59 25.52
C GLU A 19 -5.95 1.17 26.17
N ILE A 20 -7.13 0.87 25.61
CA ILE A 20 -8.43 1.30 26.14
C ILE A 20 -8.96 0.30 27.14
N TYR A 21 -8.71 -0.99 26.91
CA TYR A 21 -9.24 -2.07 27.69
C TYR A 21 -8.28 -3.26 27.70
N ASN A 22 -8.05 -3.84 28.90
CA ASN A 22 -7.25 -5.06 29.02
C ASN A 22 -7.71 -5.81 30.27
N LYS A 23 -8.64 -6.76 30.12
CA LYS A 23 -9.18 -7.52 31.26
C LYS A 23 -9.72 -8.88 30.79
N ASN A 24 -9.50 -9.90 31.62
CA ASN A 24 -10.04 -11.25 31.42
C ASN A 24 -9.66 -11.87 30.07
N GLY A 25 -8.40 -11.65 29.61
CA GLY A 25 -7.93 -12.17 28.32
C GLY A 25 -8.44 -11.39 27.11
N ASN A 26 -9.10 -10.26 27.29
CA ASN A 26 -9.55 -9.39 26.22
C ASN A 26 -8.75 -8.10 26.24
N LYS A 27 -8.27 -7.68 25.08
CA LYS A 27 -7.53 -6.43 24.89
C LYS A 27 -8.12 -5.63 23.74
N LEU A 28 -8.18 -4.30 23.92
CA LEU A 28 -8.59 -3.35 22.90
C LEU A 28 -7.65 -2.14 22.90
N ASP A 29 -7.02 -1.87 21.78
CA ASP A 29 -6.15 -0.73 21.57
C ASP A 29 -6.77 0.23 20.56
N LEU A 30 -6.69 1.54 20.83
CA LEU A 30 -6.98 2.60 19.90
C LEU A 30 -5.67 3.20 19.36
N TYR A 31 -5.59 3.40 18.06
CA TYR A 31 -4.46 4.08 17.43
C TYR A 31 -4.94 5.02 16.34
N GLY A 32 -4.11 5.97 15.97
CA GLY A 32 -4.42 6.87 14.87
C GLY A 32 -3.53 8.07 14.78
N LYS A 33 -3.87 8.95 13.84
CA LYS A 33 -3.19 10.21 13.64
C LYS A 33 -4.12 11.29 13.10
N VAL A 34 -3.77 12.53 13.41
CA VAL A 34 -4.24 13.73 12.71
C VAL A 34 -3.03 14.29 11.97
N ASP A 35 -3.15 14.46 10.67
CA ASP A 35 -2.11 15.03 9.82
C ASP A 35 -2.63 16.35 9.25
N GLY A 36 -2.14 17.46 9.79
CA GLY A 36 -2.36 18.79 9.24
C GLY A 36 -1.41 18.97 8.06
N LEU A 37 -1.90 18.74 6.84
CA LEU A 37 -1.11 18.56 5.64
C LEU A 37 -1.46 19.57 4.58
N HIS A 38 -0.44 20.16 3.95
CA HIS A 38 -0.61 21.06 2.82
C HIS A 38 0.38 20.70 1.69
N TYR A 39 -0.14 20.65 0.47
CA TYR A 39 0.67 20.52 -0.74
C TYR A 39 0.86 21.86 -1.41
N PHE A 40 2.07 22.10 -1.89
CA PHE A 40 2.42 23.22 -2.76
C PHE A 40 2.83 22.66 -4.12
N SER A 41 2.06 22.98 -5.16
CA SER A 41 2.29 22.48 -6.51
C SER A 41 1.75 23.47 -7.53
N ASP A 42 2.32 23.49 -8.72
CA ASP A 42 1.76 24.20 -9.87
C ASP A 42 0.56 23.45 -10.48
N ASP A 43 0.40 22.16 -10.18
CA ASP A 43 -0.81 21.39 -10.50
C ASP A 43 -1.95 21.74 -9.53
N ALA A 44 -2.91 22.49 -10.03
CA ALA A 44 -4.09 22.93 -9.24
C ALA A 44 -4.93 21.77 -8.67
N SER A 45 -4.79 20.54 -9.18
CA SER A 45 -5.50 19.36 -8.65
C SER A 45 -4.81 18.76 -7.43
N GLU A 46 -3.52 19.05 -7.24
CA GLU A 46 -2.71 18.57 -6.13
C GLU A 46 -2.44 19.67 -5.09
N ASP A 47 -2.46 20.96 -5.50
CA ASP A 47 -2.17 22.09 -4.62
C ASP A 47 -3.27 22.30 -3.57
N GLY A 48 -2.85 22.62 -2.34
CA GLY A 48 -3.74 23.02 -1.27
C GLY A 48 -3.79 22.10 -0.06
N ASP A 49 -4.85 22.27 0.71
CA ASP A 49 -5.09 21.53 1.97
C ASP A 49 -5.40 20.05 1.70
N GLN A 50 -4.60 19.17 2.31
CA GLN A 50 -4.74 17.71 2.25
C GLN A 50 -4.99 17.09 3.63
N THR A 51 -5.35 17.88 4.63
CA THR A 51 -5.53 17.48 6.02
C THR A 51 -6.49 16.30 6.17
N TYR A 52 -6.10 15.32 6.95
CA TYR A 52 -6.93 14.13 7.23
C TYR A 52 -6.75 13.60 8.66
N VAL A 53 -7.71 12.81 9.06
CA VAL A 53 -7.70 12.03 10.30
C VAL A 53 -7.75 10.54 9.95
N ARG A 54 -6.93 9.74 10.59
CA ARG A 54 -6.96 8.28 10.49
C ARG A 54 -6.97 7.70 11.88
N PHE A 55 -7.85 6.75 12.13
CA PHE A 55 -7.87 6.03 13.40
C PHE A 55 -8.30 4.59 13.20
N GLY A 56 -7.96 3.73 14.14
CA GLY A 56 -8.31 2.32 14.12
C GLY A 56 -8.37 1.72 15.49
N LEU A 57 -8.99 0.55 15.54
CA LEU A 57 -9.09 -0.30 16.71
C LEU A 57 -8.44 -1.64 16.41
N LYS A 58 -7.65 -2.16 17.37
CA LYS A 58 -7.12 -3.53 17.35
C LYS A 58 -7.63 -4.24 18.58
N GLY A 59 -8.26 -5.39 18.39
CA GLY A 59 -8.79 -6.21 19.48
C GLY A 59 -8.19 -7.59 19.48
N GLU A 60 -7.98 -8.14 20.67
CA GLU A 60 -7.59 -9.54 20.88
C GLU A 60 -8.41 -10.15 22.01
N THR A 61 -8.72 -11.44 21.86
CA THR A 61 -9.38 -12.22 22.91
C THR A 61 -8.75 -13.61 23.02
N GLN A 62 -8.37 -13.97 24.23
CA GLN A 62 -7.87 -15.31 24.54
C GLN A 62 -9.01 -16.30 24.51
N ILE A 63 -8.98 -17.29 23.61
CA ILE A 63 -10.00 -18.35 23.50
C ILE A 63 -9.56 -19.58 24.29
N THR A 64 -8.32 -20.02 24.07
CA THR A 64 -7.66 -21.08 24.84
C THR A 64 -6.21 -20.68 25.09
N SER A 65 -5.42 -21.48 25.79
CA SER A 65 -3.98 -21.26 25.96
C SER A 65 -3.21 -21.17 24.63
N GLU A 66 -3.72 -21.78 23.56
CA GLU A 66 -3.06 -21.88 22.25
C GLU A 66 -3.79 -21.11 21.13
N ARG A 67 -4.95 -20.51 21.44
CA ARG A 67 -5.79 -19.85 20.43
C ARG A 67 -6.19 -18.46 20.88
N THR A 68 -5.94 -17.47 20.02
CA THR A 68 -6.34 -16.07 20.22
C THR A 68 -7.16 -15.61 19.03
N GLY A 69 -8.35 -15.07 19.29
CA GLY A 69 -9.12 -14.34 18.30
C GLY A 69 -8.61 -12.91 18.20
N TYR A 70 -8.60 -12.32 17.02
CA TYR A 70 -8.23 -10.93 16.82
C TYR A 70 -9.04 -10.26 15.73
N GLY A 71 -9.06 -8.94 15.75
CA GLY A 71 -9.68 -8.14 14.72
C GLY A 71 -9.06 -6.75 14.64
N GLN A 72 -9.19 -6.12 13.49
CA GLN A 72 -8.75 -4.77 13.26
C GLN A 72 -9.71 -4.03 12.35
N TRP A 73 -9.96 -2.76 12.68
CA TRP A 73 -10.67 -1.82 11.82
C TRP A 73 -9.89 -0.52 11.75
N GLU A 74 -9.70 0.02 10.55
CA GLU A 74 -9.03 1.31 10.30
C GLU A 74 -9.87 2.16 9.35
N TYR A 75 -10.03 3.42 9.72
CA TYR A 75 -10.87 4.37 9.02
C TYR A 75 -10.13 5.67 8.74
N ASN A 76 -10.35 6.24 7.54
CA ASN A 76 -9.80 7.52 7.13
C ASN A 76 -10.91 8.53 6.87
N ILE A 77 -10.71 9.75 7.36
CA ILE A 77 -11.64 10.87 7.20
C ILE A 77 -10.84 12.05 6.67
N GLN A 78 -11.25 12.58 5.51
CA GLN A 78 -10.69 13.82 4.99
C GLN A 78 -11.26 15.02 5.77
N ALA A 79 -10.38 15.93 6.19
CA ALA A 79 -10.73 17.12 6.94
C ALA A 79 -10.58 18.41 6.12
N ASN A 80 -10.28 18.26 4.82
CA ASN A 80 -10.10 19.36 3.86
C ASN A 80 -11.31 19.67 2.99
N THR A 81 -12.46 19.06 3.28
CA THR A 81 -13.71 19.27 2.55
C THR A 81 -14.71 20.13 3.34
N SER A 82 -15.64 20.79 2.66
CA SER A 82 -16.69 21.54 3.34
C SER A 82 -17.70 20.61 4.03
N GLU A 83 -18.25 21.04 5.17
CA GLU A 83 -19.20 20.24 5.97
C GLU A 83 -20.46 19.81 5.18
N LYS A 84 -20.84 20.53 4.14
CA LYS A 84 -22.09 20.33 3.39
C LYS A 84 -21.92 19.52 2.10
N GLU A 85 -20.70 19.31 1.64
CA GLU A 85 -20.44 18.69 0.33
C GLU A 85 -20.08 17.21 0.40
N GLY A 86 -20.33 16.58 1.52
CA GLY A 86 -20.13 15.15 1.71
C GLY A 86 -18.76 14.82 2.30
N ALA A 87 -18.76 13.96 3.30
CA ALA A 87 -17.52 13.47 3.89
C ALA A 87 -16.88 12.43 2.97
N ASN A 88 -15.68 12.72 2.47
CA ASN A 88 -14.79 11.72 1.89
C ASN A 88 -14.16 10.91 3.01
N SER A 89 -14.81 9.80 3.34
CA SER A 89 -14.31 8.89 4.38
C SER A 89 -14.49 7.45 3.92
N TRP A 90 -13.56 6.58 4.34
CA TRP A 90 -13.58 5.18 3.92
C TRP A 90 -12.92 4.26 4.93
N THR A 91 -13.37 3.00 4.94
CA THR A 91 -12.70 1.91 5.64
C THR A 91 -11.44 1.50 4.86
N ARG A 92 -10.30 1.57 5.52
CA ARG A 92 -9.02 1.12 4.99
C ARG A 92 -8.79 -0.37 5.25
N LEU A 93 -9.02 -0.81 6.47
CA LEU A 93 -8.90 -2.19 6.92
C LEU A 93 -10.16 -2.59 7.69
N GLY A 94 -10.53 -3.86 7.60
CA GLY A 94 -11.65 -4.44 8.34
C GLY A 94 -11.59 -5.97 8.22
N PHE A 95 -10.98 -6.64 9.18
CA PHE A 95 -10.83 -8.09 9.19
C PHE A 95 -10.88 -8.67 10.60
N ALA A 96 -11.18 -9.95 10.67
CA ALA A 96 -11.10 -10.75 11.90
C ALA A 96 -10.40 -12.08 11.62
N GLY A 97 -9.74 -12.63 12.63
CA GLY A 97 -8.96 -13.84 12.47
C GLY A 97 -8.66 -14.58 13.76
N LEU A 98 -7.94 -15.67 13.59
CA LEU A 98 -7.47 -16.54 14.66
C LEU A 98 -5.96 -16.76 14.55
N LYS A 99 -5.29 -16.71 15.70
CA LYS A 99 -3.88 -17.12 15.86
C LYS A 99 -3.84 -18.48 16.54
N PHE A 100 -2.95 -19.35 16.08
CA PHE A 100 -2.83 -20.75 16.51
C PHE A 100 -1.40 -21.02 17.02
N ALA A 101 -1.01 -20.46 18.16
CA ALA A 101 0.35 -20.60 18.70
C ALA A 101 1.42 -20.48 17.60
N ASP A 102 2.31 -21.48 17.45
CA ASP A 102 3.37 -21.49 16.42
C ASP A 102 2.89 -21.86 15.01
N CYS A 103 1.60 -22.24 14.86
CA CYS A 103 1.02 -22.58 13.57
C CYS A 103 0.56 -21.39 12.75
N GLY A 104 0.80 -20.15 13.23
CA GLY A 104 0.49 -18.93 12.49
C GLY A 104 -0.92 -18.40 12.72
N SER A 105 -1.40 -17.61 11.77
CA SER A 105 -2.71 -16.95 11.85
C SER A 105 -3.48 -17.06 10.54
N LEU A 106 -4.79 -17.01 10.64
CA LEU A 106 -5.71 -16.95 9.51
C LEU A 106 -6.70 -15.82 9.76
N ASP A 107 -6.82 -14.89 8.83
CA ASP A 107 -7.84 -13.83 8.87
C ASP A 107 -8.60 -13.70 7.56
N TYR A 108 -9.76 -13.05 7.64
CA TYR A 108 -10.60 -12.77 6.49
C TYR A 108 -11.19 -11.36 6.59
N GLY A 109 -11.23 -10.68 5.44
CA GLY A 109 -11.88 -9.38 5.29
C GLY A 109 -11.13 -8.45 4.35
N ARG A 110 -11.18 -7.14 4.65
CA ARG A 110 -10.42 -6.12 3.95
C ARG A 110 -9.06 -5.96 4.59
N ASN A 111 -8.01 -6.31 3.86
CA ASN A 111 -6.64 -6.30 4.36
C ASN A 111 -5.65 -5.96 3.23
N TYR A 112 -4.38 -5.89 3.55
CA TYR A 112 -3.32 -5.77 2.54
C TYR A 112 -3.17 -7.05 1.74
N GLY A 113 -2.99 -6.93 0.43
CA GLY A 113 -2.57 -8.01 -0.44
C GLY A 113 -1.13 -8.42 -0.16
N VAL A 114 -0.82 -9.71 -0.33
CA VAL A 114 0.51 -10.26 0.00
C VAL A 114 1.64 -9.69 -0.84
N VAL A 115 1.37 -9.13 -2.02
CA VAL A 115 2.39 -8.48 -2.84
C VAL A 115 2.91 -7.21 -2.17
N TYR A 116 2.07 -6.55 -1.37
CA TYR A 116 2.46 -5.39 -0.57
C TYR A 116 3.46 -5.74 0.56
N ASP A 117 3.57 -6.98 0.97
CA ASP A 117 4.52 -7.38 2.03
C ASP A 117 5.97 -6.98 1.69
N ILE A 118 6.34 -7.00 0.41
CA ILE A 118 7.66 -6.59 -0.06
C ILE A 118 7.69 -5.10 -0.43
N GLU A 119 6.65 -4.59 -1.09
CA GLU A 119 6.54 -3.18 -1.43
C GLU A 119 6.60 -2.27 -0.21
N SER A 120 6.03 -2.69 0.91
CA SER A 120 6.05 -1.93 2.16
C SER A 120 7.46 -1.56 2.64
N TRP A 121 8.48 -2.26 2.17
CA TRP A 121 9.87 -1.94 2.51
C TRP A 121 10.35 -0.63 1.87
N THR A 122 9.79 -0.25 0.74
CA THR A 122 10.11 1.01 0.05
C THR A 122 9.05 2.09 0.26
N ASP A 123 7.89 1.76 0.83
CA ASP A 123 6.84 2.70 1.21
C ASP A 123 7.11 3.32 2.59
N MET A 124 8.21 4.09 2.69
CA MET A 124 8.79 4.57 3.96
C MET A 124 9.00 6.09 4.01
N LEU A 125 8.62 6.81 2.95
CA LEU A 125 8.78 8.26 2.88
C LEU A 125 7.78 8.97 3.80
N PRO A 126 8.03 10.24 4.18
CA PRO A 126 7.14 10.99 5.04
C PRO A 126 5.71 11.10 4.50
N GLU A 127 5.55 11.36 3.22
CA GLU A 127 4.24 11.51 2.57
C GLU A 127 4.10 10.70 1.28
N PHE A 128 5.05 10.78 0.38
CA PHE A 128 5.01 10.11 -0.92
C PHE A 128 5.56 8.68 -0.85
N GLY A 129 5.71 8.02 -1.98
CA GLY A 129 6.22 6.66 -2.06
C GLY A 129 5.15 5.58 -2.20
N GLY A 130 5.59 4.34 -2.43
CA GLY A 130 4.72 3.18 -2.52
C GLY A 130 3.66 3.24 -3.63
N ASP A 131 3.92 3.99 -4.70
CA ASP A 131 2.93 4.32 -5.72
C ASP A 131 3.28 3.84 -7.14
N THR A 132 4.32 3.04 -7.31
CA THR A 132 4.71 2.55 -8.63
C THR A 132 3.72 1.53 -9.20
N TYR A 133 3.27 0.57 -8.40
CA TYR A 133 2.27 -0.40 -8.83
C TYR A 133 1.23 -0.74 -7.75
N THR A 134 1.42 -0.29 -6.52
CA THR A 134 0.45 -0.47 -5.44
C THR A 134 -0.76 0.42 -5.68
N GLN A 135 -1.83 -0.18 -6.10
CA GLN A 135 -3.10 0.49 -6.31
C GLN A 135 -4.17 -0.16 -5.43
N THR A 136 -4.89 0.67 -4.64
CA THR A 136 -5.95 0.20 -3.74
C THR A 136 -7.09 -0.42 -4.54
N ASP A 137 -7.56 -1.59 -4.09
CA ASP A 137 -8.60 -2.39 -4.74
C ASP A 137 -8.21 -2.88 -6.15
N VAL A 138 -6.93 -3.07 -6.39
CA VAL A 138 -6.40 -3.69 -7.62
C VAL A 138 -5.74 -5.00 -7.24
N TYR A 139 -6.51 -6.06 -7.30
CA TYR A 139 -6.09 -7.42 -6.94
C TYR A 139 -5.43 -7.46 -5.54
N MET A 140 -4.26 -8.10 -5.40
CA MET A 140 -3.54 -8.23 -4.13
C MET A 140 -2.30 -7.34 -4.04
N THR A 141 -2.29 -6.19 -4.73
CA THR A 141 -1.13 -5.27 -4.75
C THR A 141 -1.14 -4.23 -3.64
N GLY A 142 -2.30 -3.89 -3.11
CA GLY A 142 -2.48 -2.93 -2.02
C GLY A 142 -3.58 -3.38 -1.07
N ARG A 143 -4.23 -2.44 -0.38
CA ARG A 143 -5.42 -2.78 0.41
C ARG A 143 -6.55 -3.22 -0.51
N THR A 144 -7.19 -4.32 -0.17
CA THR A 144 -8.27 -4.89 -0.95
C THR A 144 -9.25 -5.66 -0.06
N ASN A 145 -10.43 -5.97 -0.57
CA ASN A 145 -11.45 -6.71 0.18
C ASN A 145 -11.55 -8.17 -0.28
N GLY A 146 -12.24 -8.98 0.52
CA GLY A 146 -12.53 -10.38 0.21
C GLY A 146 -11.29 -11.28 0.21
N VAL A 147 -10.30 -10.97 1.07
CA VAL A 147 -9.07 -11.77 1.17
C VAL A 147 -9.06 -12.63 2.40
N ALA A 148 -8.76 -13.92 2.22
CA ALA A 148 -8.39 -14.84 3.27
C ALA A 148 -6.87 -14.95 3.31
N THR A 149 -6.26 -14.62 4.44
CA THR A 149 -4.80 -14.54 4.56
C THR A 149 -4.30 -15.46 5.67
N TYR A 150 -3.44 -16.40 5.33
CA TYR A 150 -2.68 -17.20 6.27
C TYR A 150 -1.27 -16.63 6.37
N ARG A 151 -0.77 -16.43 7.60
CA ARG A 151 0.60 -15.95 7.87
C ARG A 151 1.30 -16.87 8.85
N ASN A 152 2.56 -17.15 8.60
CA ASN A 152 3.41 -17.93 9.47
C ASN A 152 4.78 -17.27 9.62
N SER A 153 5.25 -17.18 10.85
CA SER A 153 6.59 -16.68 11.19
C SER A 153 7.48 -17.84 11.59
N ASP A 154 8.77 -17.70 11.29
CA ASP A 154 9.83 -18.66 11.66
C ASP A 154 9.57 -20.09 11.14
N PHE A 155 8.81 -20.19 10.05
CA PHE A 155 8.45 -21.45 9.39
C PHE A 155 8.02 -22.52 10.40
N PHE A 156 6.92 -22.27 11.11
CA PHE A 156 6.38 -23.11 12.20
C PHE A 156 7.36 -23.27 13.39
N GLY A 157 8.24 -22.29 13.63
CA GLY A 157 9.28 -22.39 14.66
C GLY A 157 10.46 -23.28 14.30
N LEU A 158 10.58 -23.71 13.04
CA LEU A 158 11.64 -24.60 12.57
C LEU A 158 12.82 -23.85 11.94
N VAL A 159 12.58 -22.67 11.38
CA VAL A 159 13.59 -21.84 10.71
C VAL A 159 13.43 -20.40 11.13
N ASP A 160 14.23 -19.96 12.08
CA ASP A 160 14.23 -18.59 12.57
C ASP A 160 14.43 -17.60 11.41
N GLY A 161 13.63 -16.54 11.40
CA GLY A 161 13.70 -15.49 10.40
C GLY A 161 13.06 -15.80 9.04
N LEU A 162 12.56 -17.02 8.81
CA LEU A 162 11.84 -17.35 7.58
C LEU A 162 10.32 -17.16 7.77
N HIS A 163 9.75 -16.19 7.06
CA HIS A 163 8.34 -15.85 7.11
C HIS A 163 7.66 -16.11 5.77
N PHE A 164 6.39 -16.47 5.80
CA PHE A 164 5.59 -16.58 4.58
C PHE A 164 4.12 -16.27 4.82
N ALA A 165 3.44 -15.91 3.75
CA ALA A 165 1.98 -15.75 3.73
C ALA A 165 1.39 -16.38 2.49
N LEU A 166 0.18 -16.91 2.63
CA LEU A 166 -0.66 -17.41 1.55
C LEU A 166 -1.95 -16.60 1.56
N GLN A 167 -2.45 -16.20 0.40
CA GLN A 167 -3.67 -15.40 0.32
C GLN A 167 -4.55 -15.89 -0.83
N TYR A 168 -5.85 -15.91 -0.58
CA TYR A 168 -6.88 -16.09 -1.58
C TYR A 168 -7.77 -14.86 -1.62
N GLN A 169 -8.15 -14.41 -2.80
CA GLN A 169 -9.14 -13.35 -3.02
C GLN A 169 -10.31 -13.87 -3.82
N GLY A 170 -11.53 -13.68 -3.31
CA GLY A 170 -12.75 -14.03 -4.02
C GLY A 170 -13.10 -13.01 -5.11
N ASN A 171 -13.92 -13.43 -6.04
CA ASN A 171 -14.39 -12.63 -7.19
C ASN A 171 -15.18 -11.39 -6.74
N ASN A 172 -14.82 -10.24 -7.27
CA ASN A 172 -15.50 -8.94 -7.10
C ASN A 172 -15.81 -8.33 -8.48
N GLU A 173 -16.79 -8.88 -9.14
CA GLU A 173 -17.23 -8.43 -10.47
C GLU A 173 -18.46 -7.50 -10.36
N ASN A 174 -18.51 -6.45 -11.17
CA ASN A 174 -19.62 -5.47 -11.18
C ASN A 174 -20.84 -5.94 -11.99
N ALA A 175 -20.89 -7.17 -12.43
CA ALA A 175 -21.95 -7.70 -13.31
C ALA A 175 -23.12 -8.36 -12.58
N GLY A 176 -23.27 -8.18 -11.27
CA GLY A 176 -24.32 -8.82 -10.49
C GLY A 176 -23.99 -10.26 -10.05
N SER A 177 -22.79 -10.72 -10.33
CA SER A 177 -22.21 -11.98 -9.82
C SER A 177 -20.93 -11.69 -9.07
N GLY A 178 -20.63 -12.45 -8.05
CA GLY A 178 -19.45 -12.23 -7.22
C GLY A 178 -19.71 -11.50 -5.91
N GLU A 179 -18.73 -11.48 -5.04
CA GLU A 179 -18.85 -11.09 -3.63
C GLU A 179 -19.08 -9.60 -3.41
N GLY A 180 -18.53 -8.75 -4.27
CA GLY A 180 -18.59 -7.29 -4.13
C GLY A 180 -19.88 -6.64 -4.62
N THR A 181 -20.85 -7.41 -5.11
CA THR A 181 -22.02 -6.88 -5.85
C THR A 181 -23.21 -6.52 -4.99
N ASN A 182 -23.30 -7.04 -3.77
CA ASN A 182 -24.47 -6.88 -2.89
C ASN A 182 -24.75 -5.44 -2.45
N ASN A 183 -23.80 -4.53 -2.59
CA ASN A 183 -23.91 -3.12 -2.22
C ASN A 183 -24.13 -2.19 -3.44
N GLY A 184 -24.81 -2.67 -4.46
CA GLY A 184 -25.12 -1.90 -5.64
C GLY A 184 -24.05 -1.92 -6.72
N GLY A 185 -23.09 -2.85 -6.63
CA GLY A 185 -22.23 -3.25 -7.72
C GLY A 185 -21.47 -2.14 -8.44
N LYS A 186 -21.06 -1.08 -7.76
CA LYS A 186 -20.43 0.09 -8.39
C LYS A 186 -18.91 0.04 -8.26
N ARG A 187 -18.30 -1.00 -8.83
CA ARG A 187 -16.86 -1.05 -8.98
C ARG A 187 -16.43 -0.46 -10.32
N LYS A 188 -15.43 0.40 -10.33
CA LYS A 188 -14.78 0.78 -11.59
C LYS A 188 -14.11 -0.43 -12.20
N LEU A 189 -14.12 -0.52 -13.53
CA LEU A 189 -13.56 -1.65 -14.29
C LEU A 189 -12.13 -2.03 -13.84
N ALA A 190 -11.27 -1.03 -13.61
CA ALA A 190 -9.89 -1.25 -13.18
C ALA A 190 -9.76 -1.84 -11.76
N ARG A 191 -10.83 -1.80 -10.96
CA ARG A 191 -10.88 -2.31 -9.59
C ARG A 191 -11.71 -3.57 -9.42
N GLU A 192 -12.19 -4.13 -10.50
CA GLU A 192 -12.77 -5.47 -10.51
C GLU A 192 -11.66 -6.51 -10.43
N ASN A 193 -11.95 -7.67 -9.84
CA ASN A 193 -11.08 -8.84 -9.84
C ASN A 193 -11.90 -10.12 -9.92
N GLY A 194 -11.38 -11.13 -10.59
CA GLY A 194 -11.82 -12.51 -10.46
C GLY A 194 -11.13 -13.19 -9.28
N ASP A 195 -11.38 -14.50 -9.13
CA ASP A 195 -10.71 -15.30 -8.11
C ASP A 195 -9.19 -15.30 -8.31
N GLY A 196 -8.45 -15.25 -7.21
CA GLY A 196 -7.01 -15.21 -7.25
C GLY A 196 -6.33 -15.76 -6.02
N PHE A 197 -5.05 -16.05 -6.15
CA PHE A 197 -4.19 -16.47 -5.06
C PHE A 197 -2.88 -15.69 -5.08
N GLY A 198 -2.26 -15.60 -3.91
CA GLY A 198 -0.97 -14.95 -3.74
C GLY A 198 -0.12 -15.63 -2.68
N ILE A 199 1.16 -15.40 -2.77
CA ILE A 199 2.17 -15.87 -1.82
C ILE A 199 3.20 -14.77 -1.62
N SER A 200 3.65 -14.60 -0.39
CA SER A 200 4.87 -13.85 -0.06
C SER A 200 5.78 -14.67 0.84
N SER A 201 7.07 -14.45 0.75
CA SER A 201 8.05 -15.01 1.67
C SER A 201 9.23 -14.06 1.79
N TYR A 202 9.75 -13.94 3.00
CA TYR A 202 10.97 -13.19 3.25
C TYR A 202 11.79 -13.82 4.37
N TYR A 203 13.09 -13.54 4.34
CA TYR A 203 14.06 -14.05 5.28
C TYR A 203 14.82 -12.90 5.93
N ASP A 204 14.78 -12.86 7.25
CA ASP A 204 15.47 -11.89 8.08
C ASP A 204 16.79 -12.49 8.58
N LEU A 205 17.91 -11.82 8.27
CA LEU A 205 19.24 -12.15 8.79
C LEU A 205 19.52 -11.33 10.05
N ASP A 206 20.30 -11.91 10.97
CA ASP A 206 20.61 -11.32 12.29
C ASP A 206 21.27 -9.94 12.21
N MET A 207 21.87 -9.56 11.09
CA MET A 207 22.56 -8.28 10.90
C MET A 207 21.67 -7.14 10.38
N GLY A 208 20.35 -7.32 10.39
CA GLY A 208 19.38 -6.30 9.91
C GLY A 208 19.15 -6.32 8.40
N ILE A 209 19.60 -7.35 7.69
CA ILE A 209 19.36 -7.54 6.26
C ILE A 209 18.18 -8.49 6.07
N SER A 210 17.28 -8.15 5.16
CA SER A 210 16.18 -9.02 4.77
C SER A 210 16.11 -9.12 3.25
N PHE A 211 15.71 -10.29 2.75
CA PHE A 211 15.40 -10.55 1.34
C PHE A 211 14.01 -11.14 1.24
N GLY A 212 13.26 -10.74 0.23
CA GLY A 212 11.91 -11.25 0.07
C GLY A 212 11.42 -11.23 -1.37
N ALA A 213 10.37 -12.00 -1.59
CA ALA A 213 9.66 -12.08 -2.85
C ALA A 213 8.17 -12.31 -2.61
N ALA A 214 7.34 -11.85 -3.55
CA ALA A 214 5.92 -12.14 -3.56
C ALA A 214 5.43 -12.34 -4.99
N TYR A 215 4.32 -13.08 -5.10
CA TYR A 215 3.64 -13.35 -6.36
C TYR A 215 2.14 -13.41 -6.14
N SER A 216 1.37 -12.90 -7.10
CA SER A 216 -0.08 -13.10 -7.15
C SER A 216 -0.54 -13.37 -8.58
N SER A 217 -1.59 -14.17 -8.71
CA SER A 217 -2.26 -14.43 -9.98
C SER A 217 -3.76 -14.49 -9.76
N SER A 218 -4.51 -13.75 -10.56
CA SER A 218 -5.96 -13.65 -10.46
C SER A 218 -6.61 -13.73 -11.84
N ASP A 219 -7.82 -14.27 -11.89
CA ASP A 219 -8.64 -14.18 -13.08
C ASP A 219 -9.08 -12.72 -13.30
N ARG A 220 -9.14 -12.32 -14.55
CA ARG A 220 -9.80 -11.07 -14.95
C ARG A 220 -11.29 -11.31 -15.13
N THR A 221 -12.09 -10.28 -14.83
CA THR A 221 -13.55 -10.37 -14.92
C THR A 221 -14.06 -10.39 -16.36
N HIS A 222 -15.30 -10.83 -16.54
CA HIS A 222 -15.98 -10.77 -17.84
C HIS A 222 -16.01 -9.34 -18.41
N ASN A 223 -16.21 -8.34 -17.57
CA ASN A 223 -16.24 -6.94 -17.98
C ASN A 223 -14.87 -6.46 -18.46
N GLN A 224 -13.80 -6.83 -17.76
CA GLN A 224 -12.43 -6.49 -18.16
C GLN A 224 -12.06 -7.14 -19.50
N LEU A 225 -12.43 -8.40 -19.71
CA LEU A 225 -12.20 -9.12 -20.96
C LEU A 225 -13.05 -8.56 -22.11
N ALA A 226 -14.30 -8.16 -21.84
CA ALA A 226 -15.16 -7.51 -22.82
C ALA A 226 -14.60 -6.14 -23.23
N ALA A 227 -14.12 -5.35 -22.28
CA ALA A 227 -13.46 -4.06 -22.55
C ALA A 227 -12.19 -4.24 -23.39
N ALA A 228 -11.38 -5.25 -23.09
CA ALA A 228 -10.18 -5.58 -23.86
C ALA A 228 -10.49 -5.94 -25.31
N ARG A 229 -11.59 -6.64 -25.56
CA ARG A 229 -12.05 -6.95 -26.92
C ARG A 229 -12.56 -5.73 -27.68
N SER A 230 -13.08 -4.75 -26.97
CA SER A 230 -13.63 -3.52 -27.58
C SER A 230 -12.58 -2.43 -27.78
N SER A 231 -11.49 -2.43 -27.03
CA SER A 231 -10.47 -1.40 -27.10
C SER A 231 -9.11 -1.92 -26.62
N GLN A 232 -8.07 -1.63 -27.39
CA GLN A 232 -6.67 -1.95 -27.02
C GLN A 232 -6.11 -1.11 -25.86
N ARG A 233 -6.89 -0.18 -25.31
CA ARG A 233 -6.54 0.56 -24.10
C ARG A 233 -6.52 -0.35 -22.86
N TYR A 234 -7.27 -1.43 -22.91
CA TYR A 234 -7.36 -2.40 -21.83
C TYR A 234 -6.55 -3.62 -22.18
N ALA A 235 -5.65 -4.00 -21.30
CA ALA A 235 -4.81 -5.17 -21.49
C ALA A 235 -5.59 -6.41 -21.92
N ASN A 236 -4.98 -7.28 -22.72
CA ASN A 236 -5.64 -8.39 -23.41
C ASN A 236 -5.26 -9.78 -22.88
N GLY A 237 -4.99 -9.91 -21.58
CA GLY A 237 -4.71 -11.21 -20.97
C GLY A 237 -5.88 -11.69 -20.11
N ASP A 238 -6.03 -13.01 -19.98
CA ASP A 238 -7.06 -13.63 -19.15
C ASP A 238 -6.72 -13.57 -17.65
N LYS A 239 -5.44 -13.47 -17.32
CA LYS A 239 -4.92 -13.39 -15.95
C LYS A 239 -4.28 -12.02 -15.70
N ALA A 240 -4.41 -11.60 -14.45
CA ALA A 240 -3.69 -10.48 -13.88
C ALA A 240 -2.64 -11.02 -12.91
N ASP A 241 -1.37 -10.78 -13.22
CA ASP A 241 -0.25 -11.31 -12.46
C ASP A 241 0.63 -10.18 -11.94
N ALA A 242 1.15 -10.35 -10.73
CA ALA A 242 2.18 -9.48 -10.16
C ALA A 242 3.25 -10.31 -9.46
N TRP A 243 4.50 -9.90 -9.61
CA TRP A 243 5.59 -10.43 -8.79
C TRP A 243 6.53 -9.30 -8.38
N THR A 244 7.15 -9.47 -7.23
CA THR A 244 8.10 -8.52 -6.69
C THR A 244 9.23 -9.25 -5.96
N VAL A 245 10.40 -8.65 -6.00
CA VAL A 245 11.56 -9.03 -5.18
C VAL A 245 12.10 -7.79 -4.50
N GLY A 246 12.59 -7.94 -3.30
CA GLY A 246 13.15 -6.82 -2.54
C GLY A 246 14.24 -7.24 -1.58
N ALA A 247 15.01 -6.23 -1.18
CA ALA A 247 16.01 -6.33 -0.13
C ALA A 247 15.95 -5.08 0.74
N LYS A 248 16.19 -5.22 2.03
CA LYS A 248 16.31 -4.10 2.95
C LYS A 248 17.46 -4.30 3.93
N TYR A 249 17.97 -3.20 4.42
CA TYR A 249 18.87 -3.11 5.57
C TYR A 249 18.26 -2.14 6.58
N ASP A 250 18.08 -2.61 7.81
CA ASP A 250 17.50 -1.82 8.90
C ASP A 250 18.31 -2.06 10.18
N ALA A 251 19.40 -1.34 10.32
CA ALA A 251 20.27 -1.38 11.49
C ALA A 251 21.18 -0.13 11.56
N ASN A 252 21.76 0.14 12.72
CA ASN A 252 22.71 1.23 12.93
C ASN A 252 22.17 2.60 12.52
N ASN A 253 20.90 2.87 12.81
CA ASN A 253 20.18 4.10 12.43
C ASN A 253 20.07 4.32 10.91
N ILE A 254 20.43 3.35 10.10
CA ILE A 254 20.34 3.39 8.64
C ILE A 254 19.19 2.48 8.19
N TYR A 255 18.33 3.01 7.33
CA TYR A 255 17.35 2.23 6.60
C TYR A 255 17.62 2.34 5.10
N LEU A 256 17.83 1.21 4.45
CA LEU A 256 17.97 1.11 3.00
C LEU A 256 17.02 0.04 2.51
N ALA A 257 16.29 0.31 1.45
CA ALA A 257 15.45 -0.71 0.81
C ALA A 257 15.43 -0.49 -0.69
N ALA A 258 15.33 -1.60 -1.41
CA ALA A 258 15.14 -1.59 -2.86
C ALA A 258 14.18 -2.72 -3.24
N MET A 259 13.32 -2.45 -4.23
CA MET A 259 12.49 -3.48 -4.81
C MET A 259 12.40 -3.35 -6.33
N TYR A 260 12.15 -4.46 -7.00
CA TYR A 260 11.76 -4.54 -8.40
C TYR A 260 10.51 -5.40 -8.52
N ALA A 261 9.56 -4.93 -9.32
CA ALA A 261 8.30 -5.64 -9.55
C ALA A 261 7.85 -5.55 -11.01
N GLU A 262 7.12 -6.55 -11.45
CA GLU A 262 6.37 -6.50 -12.71
C GLU A 262 4.90 -6.81 -12.45
N THR A 263 4.02 -6.08 -13.14
CA THR A 263 2.59 -6.38 -13.19
C THR A 263 2.17 -6.67 -14.63
N ARG A 264 1.17 -7.53 -14.77
CA ARG A 264 0.54 -7.82 -16.05
C ARG A 264 -0.96 -7.68 -15.95
N ASN A 265 -1.56 -6.96 -16.91
CA ASN A 265 -3.00 -6.84 -17.11
C ASN A 265 -3.78 -6.28 -15.91
N MET A 266 -3.16 -5.45 -15.06
CA MET A 266 -3.81 -4.95 -13.85
C MET A 266 -3.60 -3.46 -13.57
N THR A 267 -2.43 -2.90 -13.81
CA THR A 267 -2.12 -1.52 -13.45
C THR A 267 -2.89 -0.55 -14.34
N PHE A 268 -3.80 0.21 -13.75
CA PHE A 268 -4.51 1.24 -14.49
C PHE A 268 -3.71 2.55 -14.51
N TYR A 269 -3.89 3.34 -15.57
CA TYR A 269 -3.24 4.63 -15.78
C TYR A 269 -4.18 5.61 -16.46
N GLY A 270 -3.92 6.88 -16.25
CA GLY A 270 -4.61 7.96 -16.94
C GLY A 270 -6.06 8.13 -16.54
N ASN A 271 -6.79 8.92 -17.34
CA ASN A 271 -8.20 9.24 -17.13
C ASN A 271 -9.14 8.38 -17.98
N ASP A 272 -10.44 8.56 -17.82
CA ASP A 272 -11.47 7.76 -18.51
C ASP A 272 -11.42 7.90 -20.03
N SER A 273 -10.90 9.01 -20.58
CA SER A 273 -10.81 9.26 -22.01
C SER A 273 -9.53 8.72 -22.66
N PHE A 274 -8.40 8.84 -21.96
CA PHE A 274 -7.07 8.50 -22.49
C PHE A 274 -6.28 7.53 -21.60
N GLY A 275 -6.92 6.97 -20.60
CA GLY A 275 -6.34 5.96 -19.74
C GLY A 275 -6.71 4.54 -20.16
N GLY A 276 -6.24 3.57 -19.40
CA GLY A 276 -6.51 2.16 -19.60
C GLY A 276 -5.89 1.28 -18.54
N ILE A 277 -5.74 0.01 -18.88
CA ILE A 277 -5.02 -0.98 -18.09
C ILE A 277 -3.78 -1.40 -18.88
N ALA A 278 -2.60 -1.24 -18.28
CA ALA A 278 -1.34 -1.58 -18.92
C ALA A 278 -1.20 -3.09 -19.13
N ASN A 279 -0.69 -3.51 -20.29
CA ASN A 279 -0.36 -4.91 -20.57
C ASN A 279 0.72 -5.42 -19.59
N LYS A 280 1.70 -4.56 -19.32
CA LYS A 280 2.79 -4.84 -18.41
C LYS A 280 3.29 -3.54 -17.80
N THR A 281 3.71 -3.58 -16.53
CA THR A 281 4.54 -2.53 -15.92
C THR A 281 5.82 -3.12 -15.37
N GLN A 282 6.88 -2.32 -15.42
CA GLN A 282 8.16 -2.57 -14.76
C GLN A 282 8.36 -1.49 -13.72
N ASN A 283 8.55 -1.89 -12.46
CA ASN A 283 8.52 -1.00 -11.33
C ASN A 283 9.82 -1.14 -10.54
N PHE A 284 10.39 -0.01 -10.17
CA PHE A 284 11.61 0.05 -9.39
C PHE A 284 11.49 1.12 -8.32
N GLU A 285 11.83 0.77 -7.09
CA GLU A 285 11.88 1.71 -5.97
C GLU A 285 13.16 1.48 -5.15
N VAL A 286 13.76 2.56 -4.71
CA VAL A 286 14.87 2.56 -3.77
C VAL A 286 14.70 3.70 -2.78
N VAL A 287 14.89 3.40 -1.49
CA VAL A 287 14.75 4.35 -0.38
C VAL A 287 15.97 4.27 0.51
N ALA A 288 16.45 5.42 0.96
CA ALA A 288 17.48 5.53 1.98
C ALA A 288 17.06 6.55 3.04
N GLN A 289 17.19 6.18 4.32
CA GLN A 289 16.89 7.02 5.46
C GLN A 289 17.98 6.90 6.52
N TYR A 290 18.15 7.94 7.31
CA TYR A 290 19.04 7.95 8.46
C TYR A 290 18.36 8.60 9.67
N GLN A 291 18.48 7.99 10.85
CA GLN A 291 17.95 8.53 12.11
C GLN A 291 19.09 9.12 12.94
N PHE A 292 19.01 10.42 13.23
CA PHE A 292 20.07 11.16 13.96
C PHE A 292 19.97 11.07 15.50
N ASP A 293 19.56 9.95 16.06
CA ASP A 293 19.39 9.79 17.50
C ASP A 293 20.70 9.94 18.30
N ASP A 294 21.82 9.52 17.73
CA ASP A 294 23.13 9.56 18.36
C ASP A 294 23.65 10.97 18.67
N PHE A 295 23.04 11.98 18.04
CA PHE A 295 23.42 13.39 18.17
C PHE A 295 22.43 14.22 19.01
N ASN A 296 21.50 13.59 19.71
CA ASN A 296 20.36 14.26 20.37
C ASN A 296 19.57 15.16 19.40
N LEU A 297 19.57 14.81 18.13
CA LEU A 297 18.87 15.53 17.07
C LEU A 297 17.80 14.59 16.48
N PRO A 298 16.53 14.78 16.85
CA PRO A 298 15.45 13.86 16.44
C PRO A 298 15.01 14.11 14.98
N LEU A 299 15.96 14.01 14.05
CA LEU A 299 15.78 14.20 12.60
C LEU A 299 15.92 12.89 11.86
N ARG A 300 15.07 12.71 10.84
CA ARG A 300 15.13 11.59 9.91
C ARG A 300 15.05 12.08 8.47
N PRO A 301 16.19 12.40 7.83
CA PRO A 301 16.23 12.64 6.40
C PRO A 301 15.95 11.36 5.61
N SER A 302 15.34 11.52 4.44
CA SER A 302 15.06 10.45 3.49
C SER A 302 15.32 10.90 2.06
N VAL A 303 15.72 9.97 1.22
CA VAL A 303 15.83 10.14 -0.22
C VAL A 303 15.35 8.87 -0.92
N ALA A 304 14.66 9.03 -2.03
CA ALA A 304 14.16 7.89 -2.79
C ALA A 304 14.16 8.17 -4.30
N TYR A 305 14.15 7.09 -5.07
CA TYR A 305 13.85 7.11 -6.50
C TYR A 305 12.78 6.06 -6.78
N LEU A 306 11.74 6.47 -7.51
CA LEU A 306 10.63 5.62 -7.88
C LEU A 306 10.36 5.72 -9.38
N GLN A 307 10.16 4.57 -10.04
CA GLN A 307 9.81 4.51 -11.44
C GLN A 307 8.84 3.36 -11.71
N SER A 308 7.74 3.65 -12.40
CA SER A 308 6.85 2.67 -13.02
C SER A 308 6.82 2.91 -14.52
N LYS A 309 7.25 1.92 -15.30
CA LYS A 309 7.23 1.98 -16.76
C LYS A 309 6.15 1.07 -17.32
N GLY A 310 5.12 1.67 -17.90
CA GLY A 310 4.10 0.97 -18.67
C GLY A 310 4.64 0.57 -20.03
N LYS A 311 4.39 -0.68 -20.41
CA LYS A 311 4.86 -1.28 -21.67
C LYS A 311 3.67 -1.48 -22.61
N ASP A 312 3.90 -1.19 -23.90
CA ASP A 312 2.93 -1.40 -24.97
C ASP A 312 1.58 -0.73 -24.68
N LEU A 313 1.61 0.50 -24.17
CA LEU A 313 0.41 1.27 -23.89
C LEU A 313 -0.27 1.71 -25.18
N TYR A 314 -1.58 1.53 -25.23
CA TYR A 314 -2.39 1.90 -26.36
C TYR A 314 -3.56 2.78 -25.94
N ALA A 315 -3.50 4.04 -26.29
CA ALA A 315 -4.63 4.97 -26.18
C ALA A 315 -4.69 5.81 -27.46
N TYR A 316 -5.64 5.54 -28.33
CA TYR A 316 -5.95 6.21 -29.61
C TYR A 316 -4.78 6.39 -30.60
N SER A 317 -3.54 6.37 -30.19
CA SER A 317 -2.37 6.69 -31.00
C SER A 317 -1.10 5.97 -30.53
N ARG A 318 -1.10 4.70 -30.27
CA ARG A 318 0.11 3.87 -30.05
C ARG A 318 1.23 4.62 -29.29
N TYR A 319 1.03 4.90 -28.02
CA TYR A 319 2.05 5.61 -27.24
C TYR A 319 3.30 4.76 -26.94
N GLY A 320 3.24 3.44 -27.17
CA GLY A 320 4.35 2.55 -26.86
C GLY A 320 4.64 2.47 -25.36
N ASP A 321 5.91 2.58 -25.01
CA ASP A 321 6.36 2.57 -23.61
C ASP A 321 6.36 3.97 -23.04
N LYS A 322 5.78 4.14 -21.85
CA LYS A 322 5.77 5.41 -21.12
C LYS A 322 6.02 5.18 -19.65
N ASP A 323 6.75 6.08 -19.02
CA ASP A 323 6.81 6.13 -17.57
C ASP A 323 5.46 6.60 -17.02
N LEU A 324 4.84 5.81 -16.15
CA LEU A 324 3.57 6.14 -15.50
C LEU A 324 3.80 6.89 -14.18
N VAL A 325 4.91 6.58 -13.52
CA VAL A 325 5.44 7.24 -12.33
C VAL A 325 6.94 7.37 -12.52
N LYS A 326 7.50 8.53 -12.23
CA LYS A 326 8.95 8.70 -12.21
C LYS A 326 9.31 9.95 -11.43
N TYR A 327 9.93 9.78 -10.28
CA TYR A 327 10.36 10.91 -9.47
C TYR A 327 11.52 10.57 -8.53
N VAL A 328 12.20 11.61 -8.10
CA VAL A 328 13.09 11.62 -6.93
C VAL A 328 12.33 12.25 -5.78
N ASP A 329 12.49 11.71 -4.60
CA ASP A 329 11.92 12.25 -3.39
C ASP A 329 13.02 12.62 -2.39
N VAL A 330 12.87 13.76 -1.74
CA VAL A 330 13.78 14.24 -0.68
C VAL A 330 12.94 14.75 0.48
N GLY A 331 12.99 14.04 1.59
CA GLY A 331 12.20 14.34 2.77
C GLY A 331 13.01 14.49 4.03
N MET A 332 12.37 15.05 5.03
CA MET A 332 12.91 15.14 6.39
C MET A 332 11.78 15.17 7.40
N THR A 333 11.89 14.34 8.43
CA THR A 333 10.97 14.34 9.57
C THR A 333 11.71 14.79 10.82
N TYR A 334 11.08 15.68 11.59
CA TYR A 334 11.51 16.09 12.93
C TYR A 334 10.52 15.57 13.97
N TYR A 335 11.01 14.87 14.98
CA TYR A 335 10.19 14.31 16.06
C TYR A 335 10.30 15.18 17.30
N PHE A 336 9.22 15.89 17.68
CA PHE A 336 9.14 16.61 18.94
C PHE A 336 9.13 15.64 20.14
N ASN A 337 8.40 14.54 19.98
CA ASN A 337 8.35 13.38 20.86
C ASN A 337 7.72 12.19 20.09
N LYS A 338 7.44 11.09 20.78
CA LYS A 338 6.85 9.89 20.16
C LYS A 338 5.45 10.09 19.56
N ASN A 339 4.73 11.13 19.97
CA ASN A 339 3.35 11.40 19.55
C ASN A 339 3.23 12.60 18.60
N MET A 340 4.26 13.43 18.49
CA MET A 340 4.21 14.67 17.72
C MET A 340 5.41 14.80 16.80
N SER A 341 5.18 15.03 15.54
CA SER A 341 6.22 15.22 14.51
C SER A 341 5.79 16.24 13.47
N THR A 342 6.77 16.72 12.73
CA THR A 342 6.55 17.53 11.51
C THR A 342 7.47 17.03 10.42
N TYR A 343 7.05 17.18 9.16
CA TYR A 343 7.86 16.78 8.03
C TYR A 343 7.74 17.75 6.87
N VAL A 344 8.75 17.74 6.04
CA VAL A 344 8.73 18.26 4.68
C VAL A 344 9.11 17.13 3.73
N ASP A 345 8.39 16.99 2.64
CA ASP A 345 8.62 15.96 1.63
C ASP A 345 8.52 16.58 0.25
N TYR A 346 9.57 16.46 -0.55
CA TYR A 346 9.66 17.09 -1.87
C TYR A 346 9.73 16.01 -2.95
N LYS A 347 8.64 15.87 -3.66
CA LYS A 347 8.51 15.03 -4.85
C LYS A 347 8.94 15.81 -6.08
N ILE A 348 10.12 15.49 -6.60
CA ILE A 348 10.67 16.07 -7.81
C ILE A 348 10.24 15.20 -8.98
N ASN A 349 9.24 15.64 -9.73
CA ASN A 349 8.67 14.89 -10.83
C ASN A 349 9.63 14.88 -12.04
N LEU A 350 9.86 13.72 -12.63
CA LEU A 350 10.77 13.55 -13.77
C LEU A 350 10.03 13.19 -15.06
N LEU A 351 8.69 13.28 -15.08
CA LEU A 351 7.88 13.12 -16.28
C LEU A 351 7.95 14.40 -17.13
N ASP A 352 7.96 14.22 -18.45
CA ASP A 352 8.08 15.35 -19.40
C ASP A 352 6.72 16.04 -19.58
N GLU A 353 6.58 17.25 -19.04
CA GLU A 353 5.36 18.05 -19.12
C GLU A 353 4.94 18.38 -20.57
N ASP A 354 5.87 18.39 -21.52
CA ASP A 354 5.60 18.68 -22.92
C ASP A 354 5.10 17.46 -23.72
N ASP A 355 5.24 16.25 -23.18
CA ASP A 355 4.74 15.05 -23.83
C ASP A 355 3.20 15.02 -23.85
N ARG A 356 2.65 14.87 -25.06
CA ARG A 356 1.21 14.79 -25.30
C ARG A 356 0.52 13.63 -24.56
N PHE A 357 1.27 12.56 -24.24
CA PHE A 357 0.74 11.45 -23.50
C PHE A 357 0.29 11.92 -22.10
N TYR A 358 1.12 12.65 -21.37
CA TYR A 358 0.79 13.13 -20.04
C TYR A 358 -0.31 14.19 -20.08
N LYS A 359 -0.22 15.16 -21.01
CA LYS A 359 -1.26 16.18 -21.21
C LYS A 359 -2.65 15.57 -21.48
N ASN A 360 -2.73 14.52 -22.27
CA ASN A 360 -3.99 13.88 -22.61
C ASN A 360 -4.49 12.93 -21.52
N SER A 361 -3.60 12.18 -20.90
CA SER A 361 -3.96 11.18 -19.88
C SER A 361 -4.27 11.80 -18.51
N GLY A 362 -3.86 13.05 -18.27
CA GLY A 362 -4.03 13.71 -16.98
C GLY A 362 -3.13 13.13 -15.89
N ILE A 363 -1.99 12.52 -16.27
CA ILE A 363 -0.96 12.13 -15.32
C ILE A 363 -0.18 13.39 -14.95
N ALA A 364 -0.12 13.70 -13.66
CA ALA A 364 0.56 14.89 -13.15
C ALA A 364 2.07 14.85 -13.44
N THR A 365 2.61 15.96 -13.88
CA THR A 365 4.04 16.14 -14.22
C THR A 365 4.73 17.19 -13.35
N ASP A 366 3.98 17.91 -12.52
CA ASP A 366 4.49 18.97 -11.66
C ASP A 366 5.11 18.41 -10.38
N ASP A 367 6.04 19.15 -9.83
CA ASP A 367 6.62 18.90 -8.51
C ASP A 367 5.60 19.16 -7.40
N ILE A 368 5.76 18.47 -6.27
CA ILE A 368 4.94 18.71 -5.08
C ILE A 368 5.86 18.83 -3.87
N VAL A 369 5.66 19.88 -3.07
CA VAL A 369 6.22 19.97 -1.72
C VAL A 369 5.09 19.75 -0.71
N ALA A 370 5.21 18.70 0.10
CA ALA A 370 4.31 18.42 1.19
C ALA A 370 4.89 18.95 2.51
N LEU A 371 4.07 19.62 3.29
CA LEU A 371 4.38 20.06 4.64
C LEU A 371 3.33 19.54 5.60
N GLY A 372 3.73 18.70 6.54
CA GLY A 372 2.83 18.05 7.48
C GLY A 372 3.19 18.30 8.94
N LEU A 373 2.16 18.39 9.76
CA LEU A 373 2.25 18.42 11.23
C LEU A 373 1.36 17.30 11.76
N VAL A 374 1.98 16.31 12.42
CA VAL A 374 1.34 15.05 12.77
C VAL A 374 1.24 14.93 14.28
N TYR A 375 0.02 14.69 14.76
CA TYR A 375 -0.24 14.15 16.09
C TYR A 375 -0.69 12.70 15.94
N GLN A 376 -0.01 11.76 16.61
CA GLN A 376 -0.35 10.33 16.60
C GLN A 376 -0.48 9.74 18.00
N PHE A 377 -1.34 8.76 18.17
CA PHE A 377 -1.68 8.12 19.45
C PHE A 377 -1.93 6.62 19.31
#